data_17ffe5db20f6b9a46b7c07989bb44c9c
#
_entry.id   17ffe5db20f6b9a46b7c07989bb44c9c
#
_cell.length_a   1.000
_cell.length_b   1.000
_cell.length_c   1.000
_cell.angle_alpha   90.00
_cell.angle_beta   90.00
_cell.angle_gamma   90.00
#
_symmetry.space_group_name_H-M   'P 1'
#
loop_
_entity.id
_entity.type
_entity.pdbx_description
1 polymer ?
#
loop_
_entity_poly.entity_id
_entity_poly.type
_entity_poly.pdbx_seq_one_letter_code
_entity_poly.pdbx_strand_id
1 'polypeptide(L)'
;MKKYTKENVFNVKTEGTPEDFRTYLPQTFNKYLKSSYRHYFTNNKFRNIFEIFAIIVLPILILNLDRSGQWLKYAIAILTIIIMKLFLIKNFYKLYKSLKEGVYYRFDKHGISMMVDSDCQVRYDTDSWDLVESVYEYDDSIVVNLSDKAELAEEIHIIGGDKEKNLKNLLGFWQMSLNFTLNGKNPDDMPDYYSAKEMEEVQNFIEEQFGEIDCIAHEQKSALGLHVDLAIIKPTEERPYYTVCTLGVGAYRMTMNDEDRVENHTPEYNEFLIHLPADWVVMPEEGYEKEENWWPIRLLKTVAVEPKDSHECFKFNEIVSYKRSDESQKSTSVYIDFPLPDPNYITRFSTSTGRTIQFLQLIPLTEEEANHFDVDRIVDYYEKSSYYYDMDTESTQEMDEEDRIDLYTEHILDHFKKIANNS
;
A
#
# COMPACT_ATOMS: atom_id res chain seq x y z
N MET A 1 -15.55 -27.28 -9.40
CA MET A 1 -15.34 -26.59 -8.12
C MET A 1 -14.30 -27.34 -7.30
N LYS A 2 -13.25 -26.70 -6.89
CA LYS A 2 -12.26 -27.19 -5.94
C LYS A 2 -12.38 -26.42 -4.64
N LYS A 3 -12.17 -27.05 -3.49
CA LYS A 3 -12.19 -26.42 -2.18
C LYS A 3 -10.84 -26.62 -1.50
N TYR A 4 -10.25 -25.53 -1.03
CA TYR A 4 -9.04 -25.49 -0.22
C TYR A 4 -9.42 -25.12 1.21
N THR A 5 -8.82 -25.75 2.20
CA THR A 5 -9.01 -25.54 3.64
C THR A 5 -7.65 -25.49 4.32
N LYS A 6 -7.59 -25.06 5.59
CA LYS A 6 -6.33 -25.04 6.36
C LYS A 6 -5.62 -26.41 6.38
N GLU A 7 -6.38 -27.51 6.31
CA GLU A 7 -5.80 -28.87 6.33
C GLU A 7 -5.23 -29.29 4.99
N ASN A 8 -5.80 -28.84 3.86
CA ASN A 8 -5.41 -29.32 2.54
C ASN A 8 -4.65 -28.32 1.68
N VAL A 9 -4.55 -27.06 2.10
CA VAL A 9 -3.85 -26.01 1.35
C VAL A 9 -2.37 -26.36 1.13
N PHE A 10 -1.72 -27.04 2.08
CA PHE A 10 -0.33 -27.47 1.96
C PHE A 10 -0.09 -28.59 0.94
N ASN A 11 -1.14 -29.22 0.44
CA ASN A 11 -1.03 -30.20 -0.65
C ASN A 11 -0.91 -29.53 -2.03
N VAL A 12 -1.08 -28.20 -2.08
CA VAL A 12 -0.91 -27.42 -3.30
C VAL A 12 0.53 -26.96 -3.41
N LYS A 13 1.21 -27.31 -4.51
CA LYS A 13 2.54 -26.76 -4.78
C LYS A 13 2.40 -25.32 -5.29
N THR A 14 2.80 -24.36 -4.46
CA THR A 14 3.00 -22.97 -4.86
C THR A 14 4.48 -22.77 -5.16
N GLU A 15 4.84 -22.67 -6.45
CA GLU A 15 6.23 -22.44 -6.85
C GLU A 15 6.54 -20.94 -6.83
N GLY A 16 7.67 -20.56 -6.22
CA GLY A 16 8.14 -19.18 -6.09
C GLY A 16 7.48 -18.42 -4.92
N THR A 17 7.93 -17.19 -4.74
CA THR A 17 7.36 -16.26 -3.78
C THR A 17 6.02 -15.72 -4.30
N PRO A 18 4.96 -15.68 -3.48
CA PRO A 18 3.71 -15.09 -3.92
C PRO A 18 3.87 -13.57 -4.14
N GLU A 19 3.23 -13.05 -5.18
CA GLU A 19 3.23 -11.64 -5.53
C GLU A 19 1.92 -10.99 -5.07
N ASP A 20 2.01 -9.78 -4.58
CA ASP A 20 0.85 -8.95 -4.26
C ASP A 20 -0.06 -8.80 -5.49
N PHE A 21 -1.34 -8.80 -5.26
CA PHE A 21 -2.29 -8.55 -6.34
C PHE A 21 -3.56 -7.86 -5.83
N ARG A 22 -4.27 -7.21 -6.74
CA ARG A 22 -5.54 -6.56 -6.46
C ARG A 22 -6.65 -7.11 -7.34
N THR A 23 -7.86 -7.06 -6.81
CA THR A 23 -9.07 -7.37 -7.55
C THR A 23 -10.14 -6.32 -7.31
N TYR A 24 -10.64 -5.77 -8.38
CA TYR A 24 -11.77 -4.85 -8.33
C TYR A 24 -13.08 -5.62 -8.27
N LEU A 25 -14.07 -5.02 -7.67
CA LEU A 25 -15.43 -5.53 -7.80
C LEU A 25 -15.83 -5.59 -9.28
N PRO A 26 -16.57 -6.63 -9.68
CA PRO A 26 -16.97 -6.77 -11.07
C PRO A 26 -17.69 -5.53 -11.58
N GLN A 27 -17.29 -5.01 -12.74
CA GLN A 27 -17.88 -3.81 -13.35
C GLN A 27 -19.39 -3.95 -13.62
N THR A 28 -19.90 -5.18 -13.70
CA THR A 28 -21.32 -5.45 -13.94
C THR A 28 -21.92 -6.27 -12.81
N PHE A 29 -23.04 -5.81 -12.29
CA PHE A 29 -23.83 -6.51 -11.28
C PHE A 29 -24.16 -7.95 -11.67
N ASN A 30 -24.40 -8.24 -12.94
CA ASN A 30 -24.71 -9.58 -13.40
C ASN A 30 -23.55 -10.57 -13.18
N LYS A 31 -22.29 -10.15 -13.35
CA LYS A 31 -21.12 -11.00 -13.07
C LYS A 31 -20.99 -11.29 -11.58
N TYR A 32 -21.14 -10.25 -10.75
CA TYR A 32 -21.14 -10.38 -9.30
C TYR A 32 -22.27 -11.30 -8.83
N LEU A 33 -23.51 -11.03 -9.25
CA LEU A 33 -24.68 -11.82 -8.90
C LEU A 33 -24.53 -13.29 -9.32
N LYS A 34 -23.97 -13.57 -10.49
CA LYS A 34 -23.75 -14.93 -10.99
C LYS A 34 -22.74 -15.69 -10.09
N SER A 35 -21.66 -15.04 -9.67
CA SER A 35 -20.67 -15.65 -8.80
C SER A 35 -21.23 -15.89 -7.40
N SER A 36 -21.83 -14.89 -6.77
CA SER A 36 -22.44 -14.98 -5.45
C SER A 36 -23.57 -16.01 -5.40
N TYR A 37 -24.44 -16.03 -6.43
CA TYR A 37 -25.52 -17.01 -6.51
C TYR A 37 -25.03 -18.43 -6.68
N ARG A 38 -23.96 -18.63 -7.50
CA ARG A 38 -23.33 -19.94 -7.68
C ARG A 38 -22.73 -20.44 -6.37
N HIS A 39 -21.95 -19.58 -5.68
CA HIS A 39 -21.31 -19.93 -4.43
C HIS A 39 -22.36 -20.28 -3.37
N TYR A 40 -23.36 -19.46 -3.19
CA TYR A 40 -24.49 -19.66 -2.27
C TYR A 40 -25.16 -21.02 -2.47
N PHE A 41 -25.49 -21.39 -3.72
CA PHE A 41 -26.17 -22.67 -4.00
C PHE A 41 -25.23 -23.90 -3.94
N THR A 42 -23.93 -23.72 -4.18
CA THR A 42 -23.01 -24.86 -4.22
C THR A 42 -22.47 -25.24 -2.85
N ASN A 43 -22.29 -24.24 -1.98
CA ASN A 43 -21.62 -24.43 -0.70
C ASN A 43 -22.59 -24.80 0.45
N ASN A 44 -23.82 -24.40 0.41
CA ASN A 44 -24.78 -24.53 1.50
C ASN A 44 -25.80 -25.65 1.27
N LYS A 45 -25.38 -26.95 1.35
CA LYS A 45 -26.26 -28.11 1.10
C LYS A 45 -27.51 -28.13 1.98
N PHE A 46 -27.41 -27.78 3.27
CA PHE A 46 -28.56 -27.76 4.20
C PHE A 46 -29.55 -26.62 3.88
N ARG A 47 -29.04 -25.46 3.55
CA ARG A 47 -29.85 -24.29 3.16
C ARG A 47 -30.53 -24.52 1.81
N ASN A 48 -29.84 -25.17 0.87
CA ASN A 48 -30.42 -25.60 -0.40
C ASN A 48 -31.56 -26.61 -0.21
N ILE A 49 -31.40 -27.57 0.73
CA ILE A 49 -32.46 -28.54 1.04
C ILE A 49 -33.66 -27.79 1.66
N PHE A 50 -33.42 -26.83 2.54
CA PHE A 50 -34.49 -26.04 3.16
C PHE A 50 -35.19 -25.13 2.13
N GLU A 51 -34.45 -24.52 1.20
CA GLU A 51 -35.03 -23.73 0.12
C GLU A 51 -35.78 -24.58 -0.90
N ILE A 52 -35.25 -25.73 -1.26
CA ILE A 52 -35.95 -26.71 -2.11
C ILE A 52 -37.24 -27.18 -1.39
N PHE A 53 -37.14 -27.42 -0.09
CA PHE A 53 -38.30 -27.76 0.73
C PHE A 53 -39.33 -26.61 0.76
N ALA A 54 -38.90 -25.39 0.99
CA ALA A 54 -39.78 -24.21 0.98
C ALA A 54 -40.37 -23.93 -0.41
N ILE A 55 -39.60 -24.16 -1.47
CA ILE A 55 -39.99 -23.86 -2.86
C ILE A 55 -40.87 -24.96 -3.44
N ILE A 56 -40.65 -26.23 -3.09
CA ILE A 56 -41.32 -27.38 -3.70
C ILE A 56 -42.29 -28.05 -2.73
N VAL A 57 -41.82 -28.37 -1.53
CA VAL A 57 -42.56 -29.19 -0.58
C VAL A 57 -43.65 -28.37 0.13
N LEU A 58 -43.36 -27.13 0.54
CA LEU A 58 -44.32 -26.27 1.22
C LEU A 58 -45.52 -25.93 0.34
N PRO A 59 -45.36 -25.58 -0.94
CA PRO A 59 -46.48 -25.45 -1.87
C PRO A 59 -47.30 -26.74 -2.06
N ILE A 60 -46.63 -27.91 -2.19
CA ILE A 60 -47.30 -29.20 -2.32
C ILE A 60 -48.12 -29.54 -1.08
N LEU A 61 -47.59 -29.28 0.14
CA LEU A 61 -48.29 -29.44 1.38
C LEU A 61 -49.52 -28.54 1.51
N ILE A 62 -49.35 -27.25 1.14
CA ILE A 62 -50.46 -26.29 1.13
C ILE A 62 -51.57 -26.68 0.14
N LEU A 63 -51.16 -27.30 -0.98
CA LEU A 63 -52.13 -27.76 -2.01
C LEU A 63 -52.93 -28.97 -1.59
N ASN A 64 -52.36 -29.83 -0.71
CA ASN A 64 -53.04 -31.04 -0.27
C ASN A 64 -53.98 -30.83 0.92
N LEU A 65 -54.00 -29.64 1.55
CA LEU A 65 -54.77 -29.38 2.76
C LEU A 65 -56.25 -29.07 2.48
N ASP A 66 -56.67 -28.70 1.24
CA ASP A 66 -58.07 -28.50 0.87
C ASP A 66 -58.23 -28.42 -0.67
N ARG A 67 -59.30 -29.00 -1.21
CA ARG A 67 -59.57 -29.07 -2.66
C ARG A 67 -60.22 -27.81 -3.24
N SER A 68 -60.74 -26.92 -2.42
CA SER A 68 -61.34 -25.68 -2.90
C SER A 68 -60.33 -24.55 -3.04
N GLY A 69 -60.22 -23.90 -4.21
CA GLY A 69 -59.34 -22.78 -4.46
C GLY A 69 -57.88 -23.09 -4.77
N GLN A 70 -57.56 -24.25 -5.32
CA GLN A 70 -56.20 -24.73 -5.62
C GLN A 70 -55.38 -23.73 -6.42
N TRP A 71 -55.93 -23.08 -7.43
CA TRP A 71 -55.21 -22.13 -8.26
C TRP A 71 -54.70 -20.89 -7.47
N LEU A 72 -55.48 -20.43 -6.47
CA LEU A 72 -55.06 -19.32 -5.62
C LEU A 72 -53.85 -19.67 -4.76
N LYS A 73 -53.82 -20.90 -4.25
CA LYS A 73 -52.68 -21.41 -3.45
C LYS A 73 -51.40 -21.55 -4.29
N TYR A 74 -51.51 -22.00 -5.55
CA TYR A 74 -50.38 -22.01 -6.50
C TYR A 74 -49.91 -20.59 -6.79
N ALA A 75 -50.79 -19.64 -7.00
CA ALA A 75 -50.45 -18.25 -7.26
C ALA A 75 -49.70 -17.62 -6.06
N ILE A 76 -50.17 -17.88 -4.83
CA ILE A 76 -49.51 -17.41 -3.59
C ILE A 76 -48.10 -18.04 -3.45
N ALA A 77 -47.97 -19.36 -3.68
CA ALA A 77 -46.69 -20.02 -3.59
C ALA A 77 -45.68 -19.47 -4.62
N ILE A 78 -46.09 -19.29 -5.87
CA ILE A 78 -45.25 -18.70 -6.91
C ILE A 78 -44.92 -17.25 -6.57
N LEU A 79 -45.87 -16.47 -6.09
CA LEU A 79 -45.65 -15.09 -5.69
C LEU A 79 -44.62 -15.01 -4.53
N THR A 80 -44.70 -15.90 -3.53
CA THR A 80 -43.75 -15.97 -2.43
C THR A 80 -42.36 -16.27 -2.92
N ILE A 81 -42.18 -17.20 -3.84
CA ILE A 81 -40.89 -17.52 -4.47
C ILE A 81 -40.33 -16.31 -5.21
N ILE A 82 -41.17 -15.62 -5.97
CA ILE A 82 -40.77 -14.40 -6.71
C ILE A 82 -40.32 -13.31 -5.73
N ILE A 83 -41.09 -13.07 -4.66
CA ILE A 83 -40.75 -12.08 -3.63
C ILE A 83 -39.45 -12.41 -2.95
N MET A 84 -39.23 -13.66 -2.58
CA MET A 84 -37.96 -14.10 -1.97
C MET A 84 -36.74 -13.89 -2.93
N LYS A 85 -36.90 -14.25 -4.20
CA LYS A 85 -35.84 -14.01 -5.21
C LYS A 85 -35.57 -12.52 -5.41
N LEU A 86 -36.65 -11.70 -5.48
CA LEU A 86 -36.48 -10.24 -5.60
C LEU A 86 -35.79 -9.63 -4.36
N PHE A 87 -36.12 -10.15 -3.18
CA PHE A 87 -35.47 -9.71 -1.93
C PHE A 87 -33.98 -10.05 -1.92
N LEU A 88 -33.60 -11.27 -2.30
CA LEU A 88 -32.19 -11.67 -2.43
C LEU A 88 -31.45 -10.80 -3.46
N ILE A 89 -32.03 -10.61 -4.66
CA ILE A 89 -31.44 -9.75 -5.70
C ILE A 89 -31.29 -8.31 -5.20
N LYS A 90 -32.26 -7.80 -4.47
CA LYS A 90 -32.22 -6.44 -3.89
C LYS A 90 -31.08 -6.31 -2.87
N ASN A 91 -30.87 -7.32 -2.00
CA ASN A 91 -29.79 -7.32 -1.02
C ASN A 91 -28.43 -7.40 -1.71
N PHE A 92 -28.25 -8.27 -2.69
CA PHE A 92 -27.03 -8.33 -3.49
C PHE A 92 -26.78 -7.03 -4.26
N TYR A 93 -27.83 -6.41 -4.80
CA TYR A 93 -27.72 -5.13 -5.48
C TYR A 93 -27.33 -3.99 -4.52
N LYS A 94 -27.91 -3.97 -3.31
CA LYS A 94 -27.56 -2.98 -2.29
C LYS A 94 -26.07 -3.12 -1.89
N LEU A 95 -25.60 -4.34 -1.65
CA LEU A 95 -24.19 -4.62 -1.34
C LEU A 95 -23.30 -4.22 -2.52
N TYR A 96 -23.63 -4.65 -3.74
CA TYR A 96 -22.89 -4.27 -4.94
C TYR A 96 -22.81 -2.74 -5.13
N LYS A 97 -23.91 -2.02 -4.88
CA LYS A 97 -23.94 -0.56 -5.03
C LYS A 97 -23.08 0.14 -3.97
N SER A 98 -23.08 -0.35 -2.73
CA SER A 98 -22.24 0.23 -1.67
C SER A 98 -20.74 0.04 -1.91
N LEU A 99 -20.36 -0.98 -2.67
CA LEU A 99 -18.98 -1.35 -2.96
C LEU A 99 -18.49 -0.91 -4.34
N LYS A 100 -19.32 -0.24 -5.16
CA LYS A 100 -19.08 -0.07 -6.60
C LYS A 100 -18.04 1.00 -6.96
N GLU A 101 -17.89 2.04 -6.16
CA GLU A 101 -17.10 3.22 -6.55
C GLU A 101 -15.67 3.13 -6.01
N GLY A 102 -14.76 2.63 -6.87
CA GLY A 102 -13.33 2.65 -6.62
C GLY A 102 -12.83 1.69 -5.53
N VAL A 103 -13.70 0.78 -5.01
CA VAL A 103 -13.28 -0.20 -4.01
C VAL A 103 -12.64 -1.41 -4.66
N TYR A 104 -11.48 -1.81 -4.17
CA TYR A 104 -10.83 -3.06 -4.54
C TYR A 104 -10.26 -3.77 -3.32
N TYR A 105 -10.04 -5.07 -3.44
CA TYR A 105 -9.31 -5.85 -2.45
C TYR A 105 -7.87 -6.05 -2.90
N ARG A 106 -6.94 -5.80 -2.00
CA ARG A 106 -5.54 -6.09 -2.14
C ARG A 106 -5.19 -7.30 -1.30
N PHE A 107 -4.42 -8.20 -1.88
CA PHE A 107 -3.91 -9.43 -1.26
C PHE A 107 -2.40 -9.34 -1.18
N ASP A 108 -1.87 -9.33 0.02
CA ASP A 108 -0.44 -9.26 0.30
C ASP A 108 -0.05 -10.17 1.48
N LYS A 109 1.20 -10.12 1.90
CA LYS A 109 1.68 -10.93 3.02
C LYS A 109 0.97 -10.67 4.35
N HIS A 110 0.44 -9.46 4.56
CA HIS A 110 -0.25 -9.07 5.79
C HIS A 110 -1.69 -9.55 5.85
N GLY A 111 -2.30 -9.83 4.70
CA GLY A 111 -3.69 -10.27 4.66
C GLY A 111 -4.46 -9.79 3.44
N ILE A 112 -5.72 -9.56 3.65
CA ILE A 112 -6.67 -9.08 2.65
C ILE A 112 -7.12 -7.70 3.09
N SER A 113 -6.74 -6.66 2.35
CA SER A 113 -7.09 -5.27 2.65
C SER A 113 -8.18 -4.78 1.73
N MET A 114 -9.12 -4.01 2.27
CA MET A 114 -10.09 -3.25 1.48
C MET A 114 -9.54 -1.86 1.22
N MET A 115 -9.39 -1.51 -0.04
CA MET A 115 -8.82 -0.26 -0.52
C MET A 115 -9.87 0.55 -1.27
N VAL A 116 -9.76 1.87 -1.23
CA VAL A 116 -10.52 2.76 -2.11
C VAL A 116 -9.57 3.39 -3.11
N ASP A 117 -9.93 3.28 -4.38
CA ASP A 117 -9.22 3.90 -5.50
C ASP A 117 -9.60 5.39 -5.55
N SER A 118 -8.99 6.15 -4.69
CA SER A 118 -8.97 7.62 -4.67
C SER A 118 -7.57 8.08 -5.07
N ASP A 119 -7.38 9.38 -5.20
CA ASP A 119 -6.06 9.95 -5.50
C ASP A 119 -4.97 9.51 -4.50
N CYS A 120 -5.37 9.03 -3.33
CA CYS A 120 -4.48 8.58 -2.25
C CYS A 120 -4.55 7.08 -1.93
N GLN A 121 -5.42 6.30 -2.56
CA GLN A 121 -5.62 4.86 -2.32
C GLN A 121 -5.70 4.48 -0.83
N VAL A 122 -6.71 4.99 -0.13
CA VAL A 122 -6.89 4.78 1.30
C VAL A 122 -7.23 3.33 1.61
N ARG A 123 -6.51 2.72 2.54
CA ARG A 123 -6.86 1.42 3.12
C ARG A 123 -7.90 1.62 4.22
N TYR A 124 -9.03 0.93 4.12
CA TYR A 124 -10.06 0.96 5.17
C TYR A 124 -9.77 -0.03 6.27
N ASP A 125 -9.46 -1.28 5.91
CA ASP A 125 -9.21 -2.34 6.87
C ASP A 125 -8.41 -3.50 6.28
N THR A 126 -7.87 -4.38 7.14
CA THR A 126 -7.14 -5.59 6.75
C THR A 126 -7.55 -6.77 7.63
N ASP A 127 -8.08 -7.81 7.00
CA ASP A 127 -8.26 -9.11 7.64
C ASP A 127 -7.01 -9.96 7.44
N SER A 128 -6.45 -10.47 8.53
CA SER A 128 -5.28 -11.34 8.48
C SER A 128 -5.59 -12.72 7.88
N TRP A 129 -4.57 -13.42 7.37
CA TRP A 129 -4.72 -14.72 6.72
C TRP A 129 -5.25 -15.83 7.64
N ASP A 130 -5.14 -15.70 8.96
CA ASP A 130 -5.68 -16.67 9.92
C ASP A 130 -7.22 -16.67 9.95
N LEU A 131 -7.85 -15.56 9.54
CA LEU A 131 -9.29 -15.44 9.37
C LEU A 131 -9.83 -16.16 8.13
N VAL A 132 -8.96 -16.56 7.18
CA VAL A 132 -9.38 -17.34 6.02
C VAL A 132 -9.73 -18.77 6.44
N GLU A 133 -10.97 -19.17 6.21
CA GLU A 133 -11.47 -20.51 6.51
C GLU A 133 -11.35 -21.45 5.31
N SER A 134 -11.68 -20.94 4.14
CA SER A 134 -11.63 -21.74 2.91
C SER A 134 -11.62 -20.90 1.65
N VAL A 135 -11.03 -21.47 0.60
CA VAL A 135 -11.00 -20.89 -0.74
C VAL A 135 -11.68 -21.83 -1.71
N TYR A 136 -12.55 -21.31 -2.53
CA TYR A 136 -13.26 -22.07 -3.56
C TYR A 136 -12.83 -21.62 -4.95
N GLU A 137 -12.38 -22.55 -5.74
CA GLU A 137 -12.04 -22.33 -7.14
C GLU A 137 -13.20 -22.78 -8.02
N TYR A 138 -13.71 -21.86 -8.82
CA TYR A 138 -14.68 -22.09 -9.89
C TYR A 138 -14.02 -21.88 -11.25
N ASP A 139 -14.72 -22.20 -12.33
CA ASP A 139 -14.16 -22.06 -13.69
C ASP A 139 -13.81 -20.61 -14.04
N ASP A 140 -14.60 -19.64 -13.54
CA ASP A 140 -14.50 -18.22 -13.88
C ASP A 140 -14.28 -17.29 -12.66
N SER A 141 -14.10 -17.85 -11.46
CA SER A 141 -13.95 -17.06 -10.24
C SER A 141 -13.26 -17.84 -9.11
N ILE A 142 -12.76 -17.08 -8.14
CA ILE A 142 -12.29 -17.59 -6.85
C ILE A 142 -13.17 -16.94 -5.78
N VAL A 143 -13.55 -17.69 -4.76
CA VAL A 143 -14.27 -17.17 -3.61
C VAL A 143 -13.48 -17.50 -2.34
N VAL A 144 -13.17 -16.48 -1.57
CA VAL A 144 -12.50 -16.59 -0.28
C VAL A 144 -13.56 -16.44 0.81
N ASN A 145 -13.71 -17.46 1.65
CA ASN A 145 -14.56 -17.40 2.82
C ASN A 145 -13.71 -17.04 4.04
N LEU A 146 -14.16 -16.04 4.74
CA LEU A 146 -13.58 -15.57 5.99
C LEU A 146 -14.43 -16.02 7.17
N SER A 147 -13.84 -16.03 8.34
CA SER A 147 -14.57 -16.34 9.59
C SER A 147 -15.56 -15.22 9.94
N ASP A 148 -16.45 -15.51 10.86
CA ASP A 148 -17.41 -14.55 11.42
C ASP A 148 -16.75 -13.40 12.22
N LYS A 149 -15.44 -13.47 12.43
CA LYS A 149 -14.63 -12.42 13.07
C LYS A 149 -13.99 -11.46 12.08
N ALA A 150 -14.11 -11.75 10.78
CA ALA A 150 -13.59 -10.88 9.74
C ALA A 150 -14.38 -9.56 9.67
N GLU A 151 -13.68 -8.46 9.52
CA GLU A 151 -14.28 -7.12 9.49
C GLU A 151 -14.67 -6.70 8.07
N LEU A 152 -13.93 -7.19 7.07
CA LEU A 152 -14.15 -6.80 5.67
C LEU A 152 -15.42 -7.41 5.06
N ALA A 153 -15.58 -8.72 5.15
CA ALA A 153 -16.71 -9.45 4.60
C ALA A 153 -16.66 -10.94 4.97
N GLU A 154 -17.81 -11.62 4.99
CA GLU A 154 -17.84 -13.08 5.11
C GLU A 154 -17.31 -13.80 3.86
N GLU A 155 -17.46 -13.19 2.69
CA GLU A 155 -17.07 -13.76 1.39
C GLU A 155 -16.49 -12.68 0.46
N ILE A 156 -15.32 -12.96 -0.12
CA ILE A 156 -14.69 -12.10 -1.13
C ILE A 156 -14.66 -12.84 -2.46
N HIS A 157 -15.19 -12.19 -3.50
CA HIS A 157 -15.29 -12.77 -4.85
C HIS A 157 -14.25 -12.15 -5.79
N ILE A 158 -13.30 -12.95 -6.25
CA ILE A 158 -12.29 -12.58 -7.24
C ILE A 158 -12.79 -13.02 -8.62
N ILE A 159 -13.15 -12.06 -9.47
CA ILE A 159 -13.74 -12.29 -10.77
C ILE A 159 -12.98 -11.51 -11.84
N GLY A 160 -12.36 -12.22 -12.76
CA GLY A 160 -11.54 -11.61 -13.81
C GLY A 160 -10.05 -11.61 -13.47
N GLY A 161 -9.25 -10.97 -14.32
CA GLY A 161 -7.79 -11.03 -14.25
C GLY A 161 -7.25 -12.41 -14.59
N ASP A 162 -5.99 -12.64 -14.29
CA ASP A 162 -5.35 -13.97 -14.41
C ASP A 162 -5.75 -14.82 -13.19
N LYS A 163 -6.80 -15.62 -13.37
CA LYS A 163 -7.33 -16.46 -12.29
C LYS A 163 -6.30 -17.44 -11.74
N GLU A 164 -5.49 -18.07 -12.61
CA GLU A 164 -4.50 -19.06 -12.18
C GLU A 164 -3.39 -18.41 -11.36
N LYS A 165 -2.89 -17.25 -11.82
CA LYS A 165 -1.89 -16.47 -11.10
C LYS A 165 -2.44 -15.97 -9.76
N ASN A 166 -3.64 -15.40 -9.74
CA ASN A 166 -4.29 -14.90 -8.52
C ASN A 166 -4.52 -16.03 -7.50
N LEU A 167 -5.00 -17.19 -7.95
CA LEU A 167 -5.19 -18.34 -7.08
C LEU A 167 -3.86 -18.84 -6.49
N LYS A 168 -2.81 -18.93 -7.31
CA LYS A 168 -1.48 -19.34 -6.88
C LYS A 168 -0.93 -18.40 -5.80
N ASN A 169 -1.00 -17.09 -6.03
CA ASN A 169 -0.53 -16.08 -5.09
C ASN A 169 -1.33 -16.11 -3.78
N LEU A 170 -2.66 -16.17 -3.86
CA LEU A 170 -3.54 -16.26 -2.71
C LEU A 170 -3.23 -17.50 -1.84
N LEU A 171 -3.14 -18.66 -2.44
CA LEU A 171 -2.80 -19.89 -1.71
C LEU A 171 -1.37 -19.84 -1.17
N GLY A 172 -0.43 -19.19 -1.88
CA GLY A 172 0.94 -18.98 -1.46
C GLY A 172 1.02 -18.13 -0.18
N PHE A 173 0.37 -16.97 -0.16
CA PHE A 173 0.31 -16.12 1.04
C PHE A 173 -0.34 -16.84 2.21
N TRP A 174 -1.44 -17.52 1.98
CA TRP A 174 -2.12 -18.29 3.03
C TRP A 174 -1.23 -19.39 3.60
N GLN A 175 -0.52 -20.16 2.76
CA GLN A 175 0.46 -21.16 3.20
C GLN A 175 1.61 -20.52 4.00
N MET A 176 2.16 -19.40 3.53
CA MET A 176 3.23 -18.68 4.22
C MET A 176 2.79 -18.26 5.62
N SER A 177 1.66 -17.60 5.75
CA SER A 177 1.11 -17.17 7.03
C SER A 177 0.87 -18.35 7.98
N LEU A 178 0.23 -19.41 7.52
CA LEU A 178 0.02 -20.62 8.33
C LEU A 178 1.33 -21.26 8.77
N ASN A 179 2.35 -21.31 7.90
CA ASN A 179 3.68 -21.83 8.26
C ASN A 179 4.37 -20.98 9.33
N PHE A 180 4.30 -19.66 9.25
CA PHE A 180 4.84 -18.77 10.25
C PHE A 180 4.15 -18.99 11.60
N THR A 181 2.83 -19.03 11.63
CA THR A 181 2.03 -19.30 12.84
C THR A 181 2.35 -20.67 13.44
N LEU A 182 2.44 -21.72 12.62
CA LEU A 182 2.77 -23.08 13.08
C LEU A 182 4.17 -23.18 13.70
N ASN A 183 5.10 -22.33 13.25
CA ASN A 183 6.46 -22.26 13.80
C ASN A 183 6.59 -21.25 14.96
N GLY A 184 5.49 -20.71 15.47
CA GLY A 184 5.46 -19.74 16.55
C GLY A 184 6.05 -18.38 16.19
N LYS A 185 6.08 -18.04 14.90
CA LYS A 185 6.52 -16.73 14.39
C LYS A 185 5.30 -15.89 14.03
N ASN A 186 5.44 -14.57 14.16
CA ASN A 186 4.45 -13.63 13.68
C ASN A 186 4.54 -13.53 12.14
N PRO A 187 3.45 -13.65 11.38
CA PRO A 187 3.44 -13.34 9.95
C PRO A 187 3.99 -11.95 9.60
N ASP A 188 3.86 -10.96 10.49
CA ASP A 188 4.42 -9.63 10.30
C ASP A 188 5.97 -9.60 10.30
N ASP A 189 6.62 -10.65 10.85
CA ASP A 189 8.08 -10.80 10.78
C ASP A 189 8.58 -11.30 9.41
N MET A 190 7.68 -11.53 8.44
CA MET A 190 8.10 -11.88 7.08
C MET A 190 8.89 -10.72 6.45
N PRO A 191 10.00 -11.05 5.72
CA PRO A 191 10.79 -10.00 5.06
C PRO A 191 9.96 -9.15 4.08
N ASP A 192 10.25 -7.86 4.06
CA ASP A 192 9.65 -6.91 3.14
C ASP A 192 10.55 -6.73 1.91
N TYR A 193 9.96 -6.91 0.73
CA TYR A 193 10.63 -6.69 -0.55
C TYR A 193 9.61 -6.37 -1.65
N TYR A 194 10.07 -5.65 -2.66
CA TYR A 194 9.32 -5.48 -3.89
C TYR A 194 9.36 -6.77 -4.72
N SER A 195 8.28 -7.08 -5.40
CA SER A 195 8.34 -8.01 -6.53
C SER A 195 9.22 -7.41 -7.64
N ALA A 196 9.75 -8.25 -8.53
CA ALA A 196 10.56 -7.76 -9.65
C ALA A 196 9.83 -6.69 -10.49
N LYS A 197 8.51 -6.84 -10.64
CA LYS A 197 7.69 -5.88 -11.36
C LYS A 197 7.52 -4.57 -10.60
N GLU A 198 7.26 -4.60 -9.30
CA GLU A 198 7.18 -3.39 -8.48
C GLU A 198 8.52 -2.66 -8.46
N MET A 199 9.63 -3.39 -8.37
CA MET A 199 10.96 -2.81 -8.44
C MET A 199 11.18 -2.02 -9.75
N GLU A 200 10.78 -2.59 -10.89
CA GLU A 200 10.84 -1.91 -12.19
C GLU A 200 9.92 -0.68 -12.22
N GLU A 201 8.70 -0.78 -11.68
CA GLU A 201 7.76 0.34 -11.61
C GLU A 201 8.30 1.48 -10.73
N VAL A 202 8.93 1.18 -9.59
CA VAL A 202 9.55 2.18 -8.70
C VAL A 202 10.75 2.84 -9.36
N GLN A 203 11.63 2.06 -10.00
CA GLN A 203 12.79 2.60 -10.74
C GLN A 203 12.34 3.55 -11.87
N ASN A 204 11.37 3.14 -12.68
CA ASN A 204 10.82 3.97 -13.74
C ASN A 204 10.25 5.29 -13.19
N PHE A 205 9.54 5.23 -12.06
CA PHE A 205 9.02 6.43 -11.42
C PHE A 205 10.14 7.36 -10.94
N ILE A 206 11.18 6.81 -10.31
CA ILE A 206 12.37 7.59 -9.89
C ILE A 206 13.00 8.28 -11.10
N GLU A 207 13.19 7.56 -12.21
CA GLU A 207 13.78 8.14 -13.43
C GLU A 207 12.91 9.22 -14.06
N GLU A 208 11.59 9.04 -14.07
CA GLU A 208 10.63 10.02 -14.59
C GLU A 208 10.60 11.30 -13.75
N GLN A 209 10.70 11.19 -12.41
CA GLN A 209 10.58 12.34 -11.53
C GLN A 209 11.93 13.02 -11.22
N PHE A 210 12.97 12.23 -10.97
CA PHE A 210 14.25 12.75 -10.46
C PHE A 210 15.40 12.66 -11.44
N GLY A 211 15.25 11.95 -12.56
CA GLY A 211 16.24 11.79 -13.62
C GLY A 211 16.87 10.41 -13.69
N GLU A 212 17.63 10.17 -14.73
CA GLU A 212 18.24 8.88 -15.05
C GLU A 212 19.08 8.35 -13.88
N ILE A 213 18.85 7.11 -13.50
CA ILE A 213 19.61 6.42 -12.45
C ILE A 213 20.99 6.06 -13.01
N ASP A 214 22.05 6.71 -12.49
CA ASP A 214 23.43 6.41 -12.89
C ASP A 214 23.91 5.06 -12.36
N CYS A 215 23.62 4.77 -11.09
CA CYS A 215 23.90 3.47 -10.50
C CYS A 215 22.96 3.13 -9.34
N ILE A 216 22.87 1.83 -9.03
CA ILE A 216 22.19 1.32 -7.84
C ILE A 216 23.25 0.73 -6.92
N ALA A 217 23.38 1.32 -5.73
CA ALA A 217 24.23 0.78 -4.67
C ALA A 217 23.48 -0.27 -3.87
N HIS A 218 23.76 -1.54 -4.12
CA HIS A 218 23.09 -2.67 -3.48
C HIS A 218 23.53 -2.87 -2.04
N GLU A 219 22.55 -3.09 -1.17
CA GLU A 219 22.81 -3.45 0.22
C GLU A 219 23.30 -4.89 0.33
N GLN A 220 24.42 -5.08 1.04
CA GLN A 220 24.98 -6.43 1.25
C GLN A 220 24.29 -7.20 2.36
N LYS A 221 23.66 -6.53 3.32
CA LYS A 221 22.98 -7.13 4.46
C LYS A 221 21.73 -6.31 4.81
N SER A 222 20.59 -6.92 4.72
CA SER A 222 19.31 -6.36 5.13
C SER A 222 19.27 -6.08 6.63
N ALA A 223 18.92 -4.85 7.02
CA ALA A 223 18.61 -4.52 8.39
C ALA A 223 17.13 -4.82 8.68
N LEU A 224 16.83 -5.45 9.81
CA LEU A 224 15.47 -5.75 10.27
C LEU A 224 14.59 -6.51 9.23
N GLY A 225 15.21 -7.23 8.28
CA GLY A 225 14.47 -7.89 7.19
C GLY A 225 13.91 -6.96 6.12
N LEU A 226 14.36 -5.73 6.09
CA LEU A 226 14.06 -4.74 5.06
C LEU A 226 15.30 -4.53 4.19
N HIS A 227 15.17 -4.71 2.89
CA HIS A 227 16.26 -4.49 1.94
C HIS A 227 16.21 -3.06 1.42
N VAL A 228 17.30 -2.32 1.58
CA VAL A 228 17.40 -0.91 1.21
C VAL A 228 18.56 -0.67 0.26
N ASP A 229 18.30 -0.73 -1.03
CA ASP A 229 19.21 -0.27 -2.05
C ASP A 229 19.14 1.26 -2.19
N LEU A 230 20.10 1.86 -2.86
CA LEU A 230 20.12 3.28 -3.14
C LEU A 230 20.24 3.53 -4.64
N ALA A 231 19.28 4.23 -5.21
CA ALA A 231 19.35 4.76 -6.56
C ALA A 231 20.08 6.12 -6.50
N ILE A 232 21.16 6.24 -7.26
CA ILE A 232 22.00 7.45 -7.32
C ILE A 232 21.80 8.11 -8.68
N ILE A 233 21.38 9.37 -8.65
CA ILE A 233 21.12 10.21 -9.80
C ILE A 233 22.14 11.35 -9.77
N LYS A 234 22.92 11.49 -10.84
CA LYS A 234 23.97 12.51 -10.94
C LYS A 234 23.42 13.89 -11.22
N PRO A 235 24.18 14.94 -10.85
CA PRO A 235 23.88 16.30 -11.25
C PRO A 235 23.81 16.46 -12.77
N THR A 236 22.92 17.33 -13.22
CA THR A 236 22.82 17.81 -14.60
C THR A 236 22.92 19.34 -14.63
N GLU A 237 22.93 19.95 -15.79
CA GLU A 237 22.88 21.42 -15.90
C GLU A 237 21.55 21.98 -15.33
N GLU A 238 20.46 21.26 -15.50
CA GLU A 238 19.13 21.63 -15.01
C GLU A 238 18.93 21.32 -13.54
N ARG A 239 19.64 20.33 -13.01
CA ARG A 239 19.61 19.89 -11.61
C ARG A 239 21.03 19.73 -11.10
N PRO A 240 21.69 20.82 -10.66
CA PRO A 240 23.09 20.82 -10.29
C PRO A 240 23.37 20.23 -8.89
N TYR A 241 22.70 19.13 -8.54
CA TYR A 241 22.84 18.39 -7.28
C TYR A 241 22.63 16.90 -7.51
N TYR A 242 23.23 16.08 -6.66
CA TYR A 242 22.92 14.65 -6.59
C TYR A 242 21.56 14.43 -5.95
N THR A 243 20.80 13.46 -6.45
CA THR A 243 19.64 12.89 -5.74
C THR A 243 19.96 11.44 -5.40
N VAL A 244 19.86 11.10 -4.13
CA VAL A 244 20.03 9.73 -3.65
C VAL A 244 18.71 9.26 -3.06
N CYS A 245 18.05 8.31 -3.73
CA CYS A 245 16.78 7.73 -3.30
C CYS A 245 16.98 6.35 -2.69
N THR A 246 16.22 6.03 -1.66
CA THR A 246 16.09 4.64 -1.24
C THR A 246 15.30 3.85 -2.28
N LEU A 247 15.55 2.55 -2.34
CA LEU A 247 14.88 1.62 -3.22
C LEU A 247 14.65 0.31 -2.48
N GLY A 248 13.43 0.10 -2.02
CA GLY A 248 13.04 -1.08 -1.24
C GLY A 248 12.33 -0.78 0.08
N VAL A 249 12.45 0.44 0.63
CA VAL A 249 11.80 0.84 1.89
C VAL A 249 10.28 0.83 1.74
N GLY A 250 9.77 1.29 0.62
CA GLY A 250 8.34 1.26 0.32
C GLY A 250 7.76 -0.15 0.11
N ALA A 251 8.56 -1.21 0.29
CA ALA A 251 8.05 -2.55 0.46
C ALA A 251 7.47 -2.79 1.86
N TYR A 252 7.94 -2.05 2.86
CA TYR A 252 7.45 -2.12 4.23
C TYR A 252 6.19 -1.28 4.42
N ARG A 253 5.16 -1.87 5.03
CA ARG A 253 3.94 -1.18 5.42
C ARG A 253 4.12 -0.57 6.80
N MET A 254 4.18 0.75 6.88
CA MET A 254 4.31 1.45 8.16
C MET A 254 3.05 1.29 9.01
N THR A 255 3.24 1.26 10.32
CA THR A 255 2.16 1.27 11.29
C THR A 255 1.63 2.69 11.42
N MET A 256 0.32 2.88 11.28
CA MET A 256 -0.31 4.18 11.45
C MET A 256 -1.65 4.06 12.18
N ASN A 257 -2.03 5.16 12.84
CA ASN A 257 -3.33 5.28 13.47
C ASN A 257 -4.44 5.56 12.43
N ASP A 258 -5.69 5.51 12.86
CA ASP A 258 -6.84 5.72 11.97
C ASP A 258 -6.95 7.15 11.46
N GLU A 259 -6.54 8.15 12.26
CA GLU A 259 -6.53 9.56 11.86
C GLU A 259 -5.59 9.77 10.66
N ASP A 260 -4.36 9.31 10.75
CA ASP A 260 -3.39 9.45 9.67
C ASP A 260 -3.82 8.68 8.41
N ARG A 261 -4.33 7.46 8.61
CA ARG A 261 -4.72 6.59 7.51
C ARG A 261 -5.98 7.05 6.78
N VAL A 262 -7.03 7.41 7.52
CA VAL A 262 -8.36 7.66 6.94
C VAL A 262 -8.62 9.15 6.76
N GLU A 263 -8.30 9.98 7.75
CA GLU A 263 -8.60 11.41 7.73
C GLU A 263 -7.53 12.21 6.96
N ASN A 264 -6.25 11.92 7.21
CA ASN A 264 -5.14 12.63 6.58
C ASN A 264 -4.69 12.00 5.25
N HIS A 265 -5.22 10.82 4.91
CA HIS A 265 -4.87 10.08 3.68
C HIS A 265 -3.35 9.87 3.51
N THR A 266 -2.63 9.66 4.62
CA THR A 266 -1.19 9.41 4.61
C THR A 266 -0.89 8.05 4.00
N PRO A 267 -0.02 7.94 2.99
CA PRO A 267 0.36 6.66 2.44
C PRO A 267 1.10 5.79 3.46
N GLU A 268 0.86 4.49 3.41
CA GLU A 268 1.47 3.51 4.33
C GLU A 268 2.87 3.07 3.89
N TYR A 269 3.32 3.51 2.72
CA TYR A 269 4.57 3.10 2.10
C TYR A 269 5.35 4.34 1.67
N ASN A 270 6.60 4.45 2.11
CA ASN A 270 7.46 5.58 1.78
C ASN A 270 8.78 5.11 1.19
N GLU A 271 9.28 5.85 0.21
CA GLU A 271 10.69 5.90 -0.14
C GLU A 271 11.23 7.27 0.29
N PHE A 272 12.50 7.31 0.64
CA PHE A 272 13.16 8.52 1.10
C PHE A 272 14.24 8.94 0.14
N LEU A 273 14.48 10.24 0.07
CA LEU A 273 15.58 10.77 -0.72
C LEU A 273 16.30 11.89 0.01
N ILE A 274 17.51 12.16 -0.42
CA ILE A 274 18.33 13.29 0.03
C ILE A 274 19.01 13.91 -1.18
N HIS A 275 19.04 15.24 -1.23
CA HIS A 275 19.81 15.98 -2.21
C HIS A 275 21.18 16.34 -1.64
N LEU A 276 22.23 16.19 -2.45
CA LEU A 276 23.61 16.50 -2.04
C LEU A 276 24.27 17.42 -3.06
N PRO A 277 25.19 18.30 -2.61
CA PRO A 277 25.93 19.18 -3.53
C PRO A 277 26.58 18.42 -4.68
N ALA A 278 26.70 19.06 -5.85
CA ALA A 278 27.30 18.45 -7.03
C ALA A 278 28.77 18.01 -6.86
N ASP A 279 29.48 18.64 -5.95
CA ASP A 279 30.87 18.30 -5.61
C ASP A 279 30.97 17.23 -4.48
N TRP A 280 29.83 16.67 -4.03
CA TRP A 280 29.83 15.63 -3.01
C TRP A 280 30.31 14.29 -3.56
N VAL A 281 31.11 13.56 -2.78
CA VAL A 281 31.60 12.24 -3.16
C VAL A 281 30.59 11.18 -2.77
N VAL A 282 29.71 10.79 -3.68
CA VAL A 282 28.60 9.86 -3.45
C VAL A 282 28.93 8.42 -3.88
N MET A 283 29.89 8.27 -4.84
CA MET A 283 30.13 6.96 -5.45
C MET A 283 30.77 5.96 -4.48
N PRO A 284 30.29 4.69 -4.45
CA PRO A 284 30.75 3.67 -3.49
C PRO A 284 32.24 3.42 -3.52
N GLU A 285 32.86 3.52 -4.69
CA GLU A 285 34.28 3.23 -4.89
C GLU A 285 35.21 4.29 -4.29
N GLU A 286 34.71 5.53 -4.11
CA GLU A 286 35.52 6.67 -3.67
C GLU A 286 35.06 7.27 -2.32
N GLY A 287 33.80 7.04 -1.93
CA GLY A 287 33.14 7.77 -0.85
C GLY A 287 33.05 7.03 0.50
N TYR A 288 32.96 5.72 0.48
CA TYR A 288 32.65 4.94 1.68
C TYR A 288 33.82 4.79 2.67
N GLU A 289 35.04 5.11 2.25
CA GLU A 289 36.21 5.06 3.14
C GLU A 289 36.32 6.27 4.08
N LYS A 290 35.62 7.38 3.77
CA LYS A 290 35.69 8.61 4.56
C LYS A 290 34.32 8.96 5.13
N GLU A 291 34.23 8.97 6.45
CA GLU A 291 33.01 9.31 7.17
C GLU A 291 32.46 10.69 6.80
N GLU A 292 33.32 11.65 6.52
CA GLU A 292 32.95 13.00 6.09
C GLU A 292 32.07 13.02 4.84
N ASN A 293 32.23 12.01 3.96
CA ASN A 293 31.44 11.86 2.73
C ASN A 293 30.25 10.93 2.91
N TRP A 294 30.38 9.97 3.83
CA TRP A 294 29.41 8.88 4.00
C TRP A 294 28.23 9.20 4.91
N TRP A 295 28.39 10.18 5.81
CA TRP A 295 27.37 10.46 6.81
C TRP A 295 25.95 10.76 6.26
N PRO A 296 25.72 11.45 5.11
CA PRO A 296 24.38 11.68 4.61
C PRO A 296 23.72 10.38 4.12
N ILE A 297 24.51 9.51 3.52
CA ILE A 297 24.03 8.19 3.05
C ILE A 297 23.67 7.29 4.25
N ARG A 298 24.51 7.34 5.30
CA ARG A 298 24.20 6.63 6.55
C ARG A 298 22.94 7.19 7.21
N LEU A 299 22.81 8.52 7.23
CA LEU A 299 21.61 9.19 7.72
C LEU A 299 20.37 8.70 6.98
N LEU A 300 20.38 8.77 5.64
CA LEU A 300 19.29 8.30 4.81
C LEU A 300 18.89 6.85 5.14
N LYS A 301 19.89 5.95 5.21
CA LYS A 301 19.63 4.54 5.55
C LYS A 301 19.12 4.34 6.99
N THR A 302 19.63 5.10 7.95
CA THR A 302 19.18 5.01 9.34
C THR A 302 17.73 5.45 9.48
N VAL A 303 17.38 6.60 8.91
CA VAL A 303 16.01 7.14 8.96
C VAL A 303 15.06 6.24 8.16
N ALA A 304 15.49 5.69 7.04
CA ALA A 304 14.67 4.83 6.19
C ALA A 304 14.18 3.53 6.88
N VAL A 305 14.95 3.00 7.83
CA VAL A 305 14.57 1.78 8.58
C VAL A 305 13.88 2.06 9.91
N GLU A 306 13.94 3.29 10.38
CA GLU A 306 13.35 3.70 11.68
C GLU A 306 11.85 3.40 11.80
N PRO A 307 11.00 3.59 10.76
CA PRO A 307 9.59 3.24 10.85
C PRO A 307 9.34 1.77 11.18
N LYS A 308 10.24 0.88 10.76
CA LYS A 308 10.16 -0.55 11.08
C LYS A 308 10.65 -0.87 12.48
N ASP A 309 11.64 -0.14 12.98
CA ASP A 309 12.21 -0.33 14.32
C ASP A 309 11.31 0.28 15.40
N SER A 310 10.82 1.51 15.18
CA SER A 310 9.97 2.23 16.13
C SER A 310 8.50 1.82 16.08
N HIS A 311 8.05 1.22 14.98
CA HIS A 311 6.63 0.99 14.67
C HIS A 311 5.81 2.28 14.55
N GLU A 312 6.42 3.35 14.05
CA GLU A 312 5.79 4.64 13.79
C GLU A 312 5.77 4.93 12.29
N CYS A 313 4.88 5.80 11.84
CA CYS A 313 4.87 6.30 10.46
C CYS A 313 5.56 7.66 10.40
N PHE A 314 6.21 7.94 9.27
CA PHE A 314 6.79 9.25 8.98
C PHE A 314 5.90 10.01 7.99
N LYS A 315 5.73 11.29 8.24
CA LYS A 315 4.88 12.18 7.46
C LYS A 315 5.68 13.39 6.99
N PHE A 316 5.18 14.05 5.96
CA PHE A 316 5.74 15.35 5.60
C PHE A 316 5.48 16.39 6.71
N ASN A 317 6.29 17.44 6.74
CA ASN A 317 6.23 18.51 7.74
C ASN A 317 6.46 18.01 9.17
N GLU A 318 7.37 17.06 9.35
CA GLU A 318 7.68 16.45 10.63
C GLU A 318 9.19 16.47 10.90
N ILE A 319 9.58 16.71 12.16
CA ILE A 319 10.96 16.51 12.61
C ILE A 319 11.08 15.16 13.28
N VAL A 320 11.95 14.35 12.75
CA VAL A 320 12.29 13.05 13.33
C VAL A 320 13.67 13.13 13.97
N SER A 321 13.73 12.79 15.26
CA SER A 321 15.00 12.61 15.97
C SER A 321 15.32 11.14 16.07
N TYR A 322 16.53 10.77 15.69
CA TYR A 322 16.98 9.39 15.71
C TYR A 322 18.21 9.21 16.61
N LYS A 323 18.40 8.01 17.12
CA LYS A 323 19.56 7.72 17.98
C LYS A 323 20.83 7.70 17.17
N ARG A 324 21.85 8.41 17.63
CA ARG A 324 23.21 8.28 17.11
C ARG A 324 23.67 6.84 17.20
N SER A 325 24.14 6.29 16.09
CA SER A 325 24.82 4.99 16.09
C SER A 325 26.26 5.10 16.60
N ASP A 326 26.88 6.26 16.42
CA ASP A 326 28.24 6.60 16.91
C ASP A 326 28.44 8.13 17.02
N GLU A 327 29.58 8.56 17.59
CA GLU A 327 29.96 9.97 17.77
C GLU A 327 30.28 10.69 16.45
N SER A 328 30.46 9.96 15.34
CA SER A 328 30.77 10.53 14.02
C SER A 328 29.55 11.08 13.28
N GLN A 329 28.35 10.77 13.75
CA GLN A 329 27.12 11.27 13.18
C GLN A 329 26.94 12.76 13.47
N LYS A 330 26.86 13.55 12.39
CA LYS A 330 26.84 15.02 12.46
C LYS A 330 25.46 15.64 12.67
N SER A 331 24.41 14.89 12.35
CA SER A 331 23.02 15.28 12.59
C SER A 331 22.32 14.19 13.38
N THR A 332 21.42 14.58 14.27
CA THR A 332 20.58 13.67 15.07
C THR A 332 19.10 13.87 14.80
N SER A 333 18.77 14.79 13.90
CA SER A 333 17.40 15.09 13.52
C SER A 333 17.31 15.40 12.04
N VAL A 334 16.19 15.06 11.45
CA VAL A 334 15.85 15.43 10.07
C VAL A 334 14.49 16.07 10.03
N TYR A 335 14.33 17.04 9.17
CA TYR A 335 13.02 17.52 8.74
C TYR A 335 12.59 16.72 7.52
N ILE A 336 11.35 16.26 7.51
CA ILE A 336 10.79 15.46 6.42
C ILE A 336 9.85 16.35 5.61
N ASP A 337 10.13 16.46 4.33
CA ASP A 337 9.37 17.27 3.40
C ASP A 337 9.08 16.53 2.10
N PHE A 338 8.29 17.14 1.23
CA PHE A 338 8.19 16.70 -0.15
C PHE A 338 9.49 17.00 -0.91
N PRO A 339 9.82 16.21 -1.93
CA PRO A 339 11.00 16.48 -2.75
C PRO A 339 10.95 17.86 -3.40
N LEU A 340 11.93 18.70 -3.16
CA LEU A 340 12.09 20.04 -3.71
C LEU A 340 13.11 20.02 -4.86
N PRO A 341 13.19 20.99 -5.75
CA PRO A 341 12.42 22.26 -5.80
C PRO A 341 11.24 22.26 -6.77
N ASP A 342 10.87 21.14 -7.38
CA ASP A 342 9.85 21.12 -8.43
C ASP A 342 8.43 21.19 -7.85
N PRO A 343 7.64 22.25 -8.12
CA PRO A 343 6.27 22.39 -7.61
C PRO A 343 5.25 21.50 -8.32
N ASN A 344 5.62 20.91 -9.48
CA ASN A 344 4.72 20.07 -10.25
C ASN A 344 4.93 18.57 -9.98
N TYR A 345 5.80 18.23 -9.02
CA TYR A 345 6.11 16.84 -8.81
C TYR A 345 4.96 16.03 -8.24
N ILE A 346 4.84 14.89 -8.82
CA ILE A 346 4.02 13.84 -8.28
C ILE A 346 4.90 13.11 -7.25
N THR A 347 4.67 13.39 -5.97
CA THR A 347 5.48 12.81 -4.88
C THR A 347 5.03 11.40 -4.53
N ARG A 348 3.97 10.90 -5.14
CA ARG A 348 3.42 9.57 -4.89
C ARG A 348 2.94 8.91 -6.17
N PHE A 349 3.05 7.59 -6.24
CA PHE A 349 2.46 6.79 -7.31
C PHE A 349 1.93 5.46 -6.79
N SER A 350 1.09 4.82 -7.60
CA SER A 350 0.52 3.52 -7.27
C SER A 350 1.07 2.44 -8.17
N THR A 351 1.64 1.41 -7.57
CA THR A 351 2.10 0.24 -8.29
C THR A 351 0.93 -0.53 -8.91
N SER A 352 1.22 -1.36 -9.90
CA SER A 352 0.20 -2.22 -10.51
C SER A 352 -0.42 -3.23 -9.53
N THR A 353 0.23 -3.50 -8.40
CA THR A 353 -0.28 -4.36 -7.31
C THR A 353 -1.18 -3.60 -6.33
N GLY A 354 -1.28 -2.26 -6.45
CA GLY A 354 -2.13 -1.40 -5.61
C GLY A 354 -1.43 -0.88 -4.35
N ARG A 355 -0.10 -0.80 -4.35
CA ARG A 355 0.69 -0.17 -3.30
C ARG A 355 0.89 1.30 -3.68
N THR A 356 0.49 2.23 -2.82
CA THR A 356 0.76 3.66 -3.03
C THR A 356 2.00 4.05 -2.23
N ILE A 357 3.03 4.48 -2.94
CA ILE A 357 4.33 4.85 -2.39
C ILE A 357 4.46 6.37 -2.43
N GLN A 358 4.77 6.97 -1.29
CA GLN A 358 5.10 8.39 -1.13
C GLN A 358 6.61 8.55 -1.14
N PHE A 359 7.12 9.50 -1.91
CA PHE A 359 8.51 9.91 -1.83
C PHE A 359 8.64 11.12 -0.91
N LEU A 360 9.57 11.04 0.03
CA LEU A 360 9.80 12.08 1.04
C LEU A 360 11.28 12.46 1.06
N GLN A 361 11.55 13.76 1.11
CA GLN A 361 12.90 14.30 1.21
C GLN A 361 13.33 14.41 2.67
N LEU A 362 14.56 14.01 2.95
CA LEU A 362 15.21 14.19 4.26
C LEU A 362 16.13 15.40 4.21
N ILE A 363 15.86 16.36 5.09
CA ILE A 363 16.68 17.55 5.27
C ILE A 363 17.35 17.44 6.63
N PRO A 364 18.67 17.19 6.70
CA PRO A 364 19.40 17.08 7.97
C PRO A 364 19.34 18.39 8.74
N LEU A 365 19.17 18.33 10.05
CA LEU A 365 19.16 19.51 10.93
C LEU A 365 20.37 19.51 11.84
N THR A 366 20.91 20.70 12.12
CA THR A 366 21.83 20.89 13.24
C THR A 366 21.06 20.80 14.56
N GLU A 367 21.74 20.57 15.67
CA GLU A 367 21.12 20.54 17.00
C GLU A 367 20.45 21.88 17.35
N GLU A 368 21.03 22.99 16.91
CA GLU A 368 20.46 24.33 17.11
C GLU A 368 19.16 24.50 16.31
N GLU A 369 19.15 24.07 15.05
CA GLU A 369 17.97 24.11 14.20
C GLU A 369 16.85 23.21 14.75
N ALA A 370 17.17 22.00 15.16
CA ALA A 370 16.17 21.07 15.73
C ALA A 370 15.55 21.59 17.05
N ASN A 371 16.34 22.31 17.88
CA ASN A 371 15.86 22.84 19.15
C ASN A 371 15.07 24.17 19.03
N HIS A 372 15.33 24.92 17.98
CA HIS A 372 14.69 26.22 17.73
C HIS A 372 13.78 26.19 16.51
N PHE A 373 13.32 25.00 16.16
CA PHE A 373 12.51 24.79 15.00
C PHE A 373 11.17 25.49 15.16
N ASP A 374 11.11 26.68 14.57
CA ASP A 374 9.87 27.36 14.28
C ASP A 374 9.48 26.93 12.86
N VAL A 375 8.39 26.17 12.75
CA VAL A 375 7.85 25.72 11.46
C VAL A 375 7.74 26.93 10.52
N ASP A 376 7.29 28.09 11.05
CA ASP A 376 7.19 29.33 10.28
C ASP A 376 8.53 29.82 9.73
N ARG A 377 9.65 29.51 10.35
CA ARG A 377 10.98 29.93 9.89
C ARG A 377 11.56 29.05 8.79
N ILE A 378 11.25 27.77 8.77
CA ILE A 378 11.60 26.90 7.65
C ILE A 378 10.63 27.14 6.49
N VAL A 379 9.37 27.34 6.78
CA VAL A 379 8.40 27.85 5.81
C VAL A 379 8.92 29.15 5.20
N ASP A 380 9.37 30.15 5.98
CA ASP A 380 10.03 31.39 5.50
C ASP A 380 11.29 31.12 4.64
N TYR A 381 12.06 30.10 5.01
CA TYR A 381 13.27 29.68 4.30
C TYR A 381 12.94 28.99 2.97
N TYR A 382 11.88 28.17 2.96
CA TYR A 382 11.36 27.51 1.77
C TYR A 382 10.34 28.34 0.99
N GLU A 383 9.63 29.28 1.63
CA GLU A 383 8.78 30.28 0.92
C GLU A 383 9.59 31.19 0.01
N LYS A 384 10.86 31.41 0.32
CA LYS A 384 11.76 32.13 -0.57
C LYS A 384 12.31 31.27 -1.70
N SER A 385 12.26 29.93 -1.55
CA SER A 385 12.79 28.96 -2.52
C SER A 385 11.73 28.04 -3.11
N SER A 386 10.53 27.96 -2.54
CA SER A 386 9.44 27.14 -3.06
C SER A 386 8.11 27.88 -2.93
N TYR A 387 7.25 27.66 -3.91
CA TYR A 387 5.88 28.13 -3.92
C TYR A 387 5.12 27.52 -2.74
N TYR A 388 4.97 28.29 -1.63
CA TYR A 388 3.82 28.10 -0.79
C TYR A 388 2.67 28.95 -1.34
N TYR A 389 1.57 28.32 -1.65
CA TYR A 389 0.34 28.98 -2.04
C TYR A 389 -0.21 29.70 -0.79
N ASP A 390 0.13 30.96 -0.63
CA ASP A 390 -0.61 31.81 0.30
C ASP A 390 -1.96 32.17 -0.34
N MET A 391 -3.00 31.53 0.13
CA MET A 391 -4.38 31.75 -0.34
C MET A 391 -4.91 33.15 0.02
N ASP A 392 -4.15 33.97 0.76
CA ASP A 392 -4.60 35.27 1.24
C ASP A 392 -3.92 36.46 0.55
N THR A 393 -2.96 36.30 -0.34
CA THR A 393 -2.35 37.41 -1.07
C THR A 393 -2.41 37.27 -2.57
N GLU A 394 -3.16 38.17 -3.23
CA GLU A 394 -3.30 38.30 -4.70
C GLU A 394 -2.00 38.76 -5.43
N SER A 395 -0.82 38.62 -4.84
CA SER A 395 0.44 39.07 -5.44
C SER A 395 1.55 38.03 -5.31
N THR A 396 1.46 36.94 -6.06
CA THR A 396 2.61 36.04 -6.31
C THR A 396 3.37 36.54 -7.52
N GLN A 397 4.58 37.06 -7.35
CA GLN A 397 5.56 37.07 -8.41
C GLN A 397 6.01 35.62 -8.62
N GLU A 398 5.66 35.04 -9.75
CA GLU A 398 6.17 33.73 -10.17
C GLU A 398 7.68 33.86 -10.34
N MET A 399 8.46 33.24 -9.45
CA MET A 399 9.88 32.99 -9.68
C MET A 399 9.97 31.97 -10.80
N ASP A 400 10.84 32.17 -11.78
CA ASP A 400 10.99 31.16 -12.81
C ASP A 400 11.69 29.90 -12.27
N GLU A 401 11.63 28.81 -13.02
CA GLU A 401 12.13 27.52 -12.60
C GLU A 401 13.66 27.50 -12.41
N GLU A 402 14.40 28.25 -13.27
CA GLU A 402 15.85 28.38 -13.20
C GLU A 402 16.28 29.09 -11.93
N ASP A 403 15.67 30.24 -11.62
CA ASP A 403 15.94 31.01 -10.38
C ASP A 403 15.65 30.19 -9.11
N ARG A 404 14.62 29.34 -9.12
CA ARG A 404 14.30 28.43 -8.00
C ARG A 404 15.35 27.36 -7.79
N ILE A 405 15.79 26.71 -8.88
CA ILE A 405 16.81 25.67 -8.85
C ILE A 405 18.14 26.23 -8.34
N ASP A 406 18.52 27.42 -8.80
CA ASP A 406 19.75 28.08 -8.39
C ASP A 406 19.72 28.41 -6.90
N LEU A 407 18.63 29.02 -6.41
CA LEU A 407 18.45 29.35 -5.01
C LEU A 407 18.47 28.12 -4.12
N TYR A 408 17.77 27.06 -4.54
CA TYR A 408 17.74 25.78 -3.83
C TYR A 408 19.12 25.12 -3.78
N THR A 409 19.85 25.16 -4.89
CA THR A 409 21.20 24.59 -4.98
C THR A 409 22.18 25.32 -4.06
N GLU A 410 22.14 26.64 -4.02
CA GLU A 410 22.95 27.43 -3.06
C GLU A 410 22.62 27.07 -1.61
N HIS A 411 21.34 26.88 -1.30
CA HIS A 411 20.89 26.50 0.03
C HIS A 411 21.38 25.11 0.44
N ILE A 412 21.28 24.11 -0.44
CA ILE A 412 21.80 22.78 -0.15
C ILE A 412 23.30 22.88 0.15
N LEU A 413 24.05 23.57 -0.70
CA LEU A 413 25.50 23.72 -0.53
C LEU A 413 25.85 24.36 0.81
N ASP A 414 25.20 25.47 1.17
CA ASP A 414 25.45 26.18 2.41
C ASP A 414 25.02 25.37 3.64
N HIS A 415 23.89 24.69 3.54
CA HIS A 415 23.37 23.86 4.64
C HIS A 415 24.30 22.67 4.94
N PHE A 416 24.74 21.93 3.93
CA PHE A 416 25.68 20.83 4.12
C PHE A 416 27.05 21.29 4.62
N LYS A 417 27.57 22.46 4.14
CA LYS A 417 28.79 23.08 4.65
C LYS A 417 28.64 23.47 6.12
N LYS A 418 27.51 24.02 6.51
CA LYS A 418 27.18 24.40 7.90
C LYS A 418 27.19 23.17 8.81
N ILE A 419 26.52 22.11 8.42
CA ILE A 419 26.53 20.84 9.18
C ILE A 419 27.93 20.24 9.25
N ALA A 420 28.67 20.27 8.16
CA ALA A 420 30.03 19.75 8.09
C ALA A 420 31.01 20.51 9.01
N ASN A 421 30.83 21.82 9.19
CA ASN A 421 31.72 22.68 9.96
C ASN A 421 31.36 22.77 11.46
N ASN A 422 30.11 22.47 11.84
CA ASN A 422 29.62 22.53 13.23
C ASN A 422 29.88 21.24 14.03
N SER A 423 30.80 20.42 13.60
CA SER A 423 31.16 19.11 14.20
C SER A 423 32.55 19.08 14.82
#